data_cd61af73d5cd4207532b7fc0b0d79cb4
#
_entry.id   cd61af73d5cd4207532b7fc0b0d79cb4
#
_cell.length_a   1.000
_cell.length_b   1.000
_cell.length_c   1.000
_cell.angle_alpha   90.00
_cell.angle_beta   90.00
_cell.angle_gamma   90.00
#
_symmetry.space_group_name_H-M   'P 1'
#
loop_
_entity.id
_entity.type
_entity.pdbx_description
1 polymer ?
#
loop_
_entity_poly.entity_id
_entity_poly.type
_entity_poly.pdbx_seq_one_letter_code
_entity_poly.pdbx_strand_id
1 'polypeptide(L)'
;MPIRNAVFDVGGVLLEWNPPAVIARLHPDPATQAVIRQQMFEHADWHEYDRGGLSHDDAIVHFAKTTGLSTDDTRALIHATRESLAPIAGTVRLVEDLARAGVHLYLLSNMPASTFEFLVQRHSFFSHFKYLVISGQILLIKPDPAIFSHLVEKTGIVPAESVFIDDLPKNVVAARECGFEAIQFRDPDSCRAALRGYLPTFS
;
A
#
# COMPACT_ATOMS: atom_id res chain seq x y z
N MET A 1 -25.02 -8.53 3.79
CA MET A 1 -24.87 -9.37 2.57
C MET A 1 -23.64 -10.23 2.74
N PRO A 2 -23.51 -11.42 2.11
CA PRO A 2 -22.29 -12.21 2.22
C PRO A 2 -21.14 -11.48 1.51
N ILE A 3 -19.97 -11.46 2.16
CA ILE A 3 -18.76 -10.92 1.55
C ILE A 3 -18.31 -11.83 0.41
N ARG A 4 -17.95 -11.25 -0.73
CA ARG A 4 -17.47 -11.92 -1.93
C ARG A 4 -16.15 -11.38 -2.44
N ASN A 5 -15.80 -10.17 -2.01
CA ASN A 5 -14.64 -9.43 -2.47
C ASN A 5 -13.73 -9.09 -1.30
N ALA A 6 -12.42 -9.19 -1.50
CA ALA A 6 -11.41 -8.68 -0.58
C ALA A 6 -10.51 -7.67 -1.31
N VAL A 7 -10.36 -6.48 -0.72
CA VAL A 7 -9.55 -5.38 -1.24
C VAL A 7 -8.36 -5.21 -0.33
N PHE A 8 -7.15 -5.40 -0.84
CA PHE A 8 -5.91 -5.33 -0.07
C PHE A 8 -5.13 -4.06 -0.33
N ASP A 9 -4.57 -3.48 0.72
CA ASP A 9 -3.41 -2.58 0.58
C ASP A 9 -2.14 -3.39 0.28
N VAL A 10 -1.05 -2.69 -0.06
CA VAL A 10 0.26 -3.29 -0.37
C VAL A 10 1.26 -3.07 0.75
N GLY A 11 1.65 -1.83 1.02
CA GLY A 11 2.64 -1.51 2.04
C GLY A 11 2.15 -1.81 3.44
N GLY A 12 2.93 -2.51 4.27
CA GLY A 12 2.49 -2.92 5.61
C GLY A 12 1.47 -4.06 5.65
N VAL A 13 0.97 -4.53 4.48
CA VAL A 13 -0.03 -5.60 4.38
C VAL A 13 0.48 -6.77 3.54
N LEU A 14 0.77 -6.56 2.26
CA LEU A 14 1.32 -7.56 1.33
C LEU A 14 2.85 -7.56 1.32
N LEU A 15 3.44 -6.38 1.43
CA LEU A 15 4.87 -6.13 1.42
C LEU A 15 5.28 -5.38 2.69
N GLU A 16 6.46 -5.70 3.20
CA GLU A 16 7.04 -4.98 4.34
C GLU A 16 7.23 -3.49 4.00
N TRP A 17 6.89 -2.62 4.95
CA TRP A 17 7.10 -1.19 4.84
C TRP A 17 7.84 -0.68 6.06
N ASN A 18 9.17 -0.50 5.95
CA ASN A 18 10.01 -0.08 7.06
C ASN A 18 11.07 0.94 6.65
N PRO A 19 10.67 2.17 6.25
CA PRO A 19 11.61 3.26 5.93
C PRO A 19 12.67 3.50 7.00
N PRO A 20 12.36 3.48 8.33
CA PRO A 20 13.37 3.67 9.35
C PRO A 20 14.56 2.69 9.26
N ALA A 21 14.32 1.42 8.96
CA ALA A 21 15.39 0.44 8.81
C ALA A 21 16.26 0.73 7.58
N VAL A 22 15.67 1.19 6.48
CA VAL A 22 16.40 1.58 5.27
C VAL A 22 17.24 2.81 5.52
N ILE A 23 16.68 3.84 6.18
CA ILE A 23 17.37 5.07 6.55
C ILE A 23 18.59 4.74 7.43
N ALA A 24 18.41 3.95 8.49
CA ALA A 24 19.48 3.60 9.41
C ALA A 24 20.63 2.84 8.73
N ARG A 25 20.32 2.00 7.74
CA ARG A 25 21.32 1.27 6.96
C ARG A 25 22.18 2.17 6.09
N LEU A 26 21.58 3.22 5.49
CA LEU A 26 22.28 4.11 4.55
C LEU A 26 22.90 5.31 5.22
N HIS A 27 22.32 5.79 6.31
CA HIS A 27 22.72 6.99 7.04
C HIS A 27 22.89 6.67 8.53
N PRO A 28 24.12 6.39 9.00
CA PRO A 28 24.36 5.97 10.40
C PRO A 28 24.20 7.10 11.42
N ASP A 29 24.25 8.38 11.00
CA ASP A 29 24.09 9.52 11.88
C ASP A 29 22.62 9.73 12.30
N PRO A 30 22.29 9.69 13.61
CA PRO A 30 20.90 9.83 14.10
C PRO A 30 20.26 11.19 13.73
N ALA A 31 21.02 12.27 13.65
CA ALA A 31 20.48 13.58 13.28
C ALA A 31 20.03 13.57 11.81
N THR A 32 20.85 13.02 10.92
CA THR A 32 20.50 12.82 9.51
C THR A 32 19.28 11.91 9.35
N GLN A 33 19.19 10.83 10.12
CA GLN A 33 18.02 9.94 10.11
C GLN A 33 16.72 10.68 10.47
N ALA A 34 16.78 11.53 11.51
CA ALA A 34 15.63 12.31 11.94
C ALA A 34 15.16 13.30 10.85
N VAL A 35 16.11 13.97 10.20
CA VAL A 35 15.81 14.89 9.10
C VAL A 35 15.16 14.15 7.93
N ILE A 36 15.74 13.03 7.49
CA ILE A 36 15.19 12.23 6.38
C ILE A 36 13.77 11.78 6.71
N ARG A 37 13.55 11.22 7.90
CA ARG A 37 12.24 10.76 8.32
C ARG A 37 11.20 11.89 8.27
N GLN A 38 11.50 13.05 8.88
CA GLN A 38 10.55 14.16 9.01
C GLN A 38 10.35 14.93 7.70
N GLN A 39 11.42 15.14 6.91
CA GLN A 39 11.40 16.00 5.72
C GLN A 39 11.14 15.22 4.42
N MET A 40 11.02 13.88 4.51
CA MET A 40 10.71 13.03 3.37
C MET A 40 9.53 12.11 3.68
N PHE A 41 9.73 11.04 4.45
CA PHE A 41 8.71 9.96 4.60
C PHE A 41 7.47 10.36 5.42
N GLU A 42 7.61 11.25 6.40
CA GLU A 42 6.50 11.77 7.23
C GLU A 42 5.97 13.12 6.69
N HIS A 43 6.59 13.68 5.64
CA HIS A 43 6.19 14.95 5.05
C HIS A 43 4.98 14.78 4.11
N ALA A 44 4.16 15.84 3.99
CA ALA A 44 3.02 15.85 3.08
C ALA A 44 3.40 15.58 1.61
N ASP A 45 4.61 15.99 1.20
CA ASP A 45 5.10 15.82 -0.16
C ASP A 45 5.38 14.35 -0.52
N TRP A 46 5.59 13.45 0.48
CA TRP A 46 5.63 12.02 0.24
C TRP A 46 4.27 11.50 -0.23
N HIS A 47 3.19 12.00 0.39
CA HIS A 47 1.84 11.67 -0.08
C HIS A 47 1.56 12.23 -1.48
N GLU A 48 2.14 13.39 -1.81
CA GLU A 48 2.04 13.97 -3.15
C GLU A 48 2.80 13.12 -4.19
N TYR A 49 3.96 12.57 -3.81
CA TYR A 49 4.70 11.61 -4.63
C TYR A 49 3.94 10.29 -4.80
N ASP A 50 3.37 9.74 -3.72
CA ASP A 50 2.52 8.55 -3.77
C ASP A 50 1.27 8.77 -4.62
N ARG A 51 0.69 9.97 -4.59
CA ARG A 51 -0.47 10.35 -5.41
C ARG A 51 -0.14 10.49 -6.89
N GLY A 52 1.14 10.68 -7.24
CA GLY A 52 1.60 10.91 -8.61
C GLY A 52 1.62 12.38 -9.03
N GLY A 53 1.48 13.31 -8.09
CA GLY A 53 1.63 14.75 -8.34
C GLY A 53 3.09 15.20 -8.53
N LEU A 54 4.05 14.37 -8.08
CA LEU A 54 5.48 14.52 -8.38
C LEU A 54 5.93 13.35 -9.25
N SER A 55 6.65 13.64 -10.33
CA SER A 55 7.36 12.60 -11.09
C SER A 55 8.50 12.02 -10.24
N HIS A 56 9.04 10.87 -10.65
CA HIS A 56 10.15 10.24 -9.93
C HIS A 56 11.39 11.16 -9.84
N ASP A 57 11.73 11.82 -10.93
CA ASP A 57 12.89 12.72 -10.97
C ASP A 57 12.64 14.02 -10.21
N ASP A 58 11.43 14.59 -10.29
CA ASP A 58 11.05 15.77 -9.51
C ASP A 58 11.06 15.48 -8.01
N ALA A 59 10.60 14.30 -7.60
CA ALA A 59 10.63 13.85 -6.21
C ALA A 59 12.07 13.74 -5.67
N ILE A 60 13.01 13.20 -6.47
CA ILE A 60 14.43 13.14 -6.10
C ILE A 60 14.99 14.54 -5.85
N VAL A 61 14.78 15.48 -6.78
CA VAL A 61 15.26 16.87 -6.67
C VAL A 61 14.62 17.57 -5.47
N HIS A 62 13.31 17.37 -5.30
CA HIS A 62 12.55 17.96 -4.20
C HIS A 62 13.06 17.48 -2.84
N PHE A 63 13.14 16.15 -2.64
CA PHE A 63 13.58 15.57 -1.37
C PHE A 63 15.07 15.78 -1.08
N ALA A 64 15.92 15.89 -2.08
CA ALA A 64 17.32 16.31 -1.90
C ALA A 64 17.37 17.71 -1.27
N LYS A 65 16.56 18.63 -1.77
CA LYS A 65 16.49 20.01 -1.26
C LYS A 65 15.94 20.09 0.18
N THR A 66 14.89 19.34 0.50
CA THR A 66 14.24 19.39 1.82
C THR A 66 15.04 18.69 2.90
N THR A 67 15.74 17.60 2.56
CA THR A 67 16.56 16.82 3.50
C THR A 67 18.00 17.33 3.61
N GLY A 68 18.48 18.12 2.63
CA GLY A 68 19.89 18.52 2.53
C GLY A 68 20.82 17.41 2.01
N LEU A 69 20.29 16.30 1.57
CA LEU A 69 21.06 15.23 0.90
C LEU A 69 21.46 15.65 -0.52
N SER A 70 22.47 14.97 -1.08
CA SER A 70 22.71 15.03 -2.52
C SER A 70 21.56 14.36 -3.31
N THR A 71 21.41 14.71 -4.58
CA THR A 71 20.45 14.04 -5.47
C THR A 71 20.76 12.55 -5.64
N ASP A 72 22.05 12.20 -5.62
CA ASP A 72 22.49 10.80 -5.74
C ASP A 72 22.15 9.99 -4.48
N ASP A 73 22.38 10.55 -3.27
CA ASP A 73 22.00 9.90 -2.01
C ASP A 73 20.47 9.77 -1.90
N THR A 74 19.73 10.81 -2.31
CA THR A 74 18.27 10.76 -2.33
C THR A 74 17.75 9.71 -3.30
N ARG A 75 18.32 9.60 -4.49
CA ARG A 75 18.02 8.55 -5.47
C ARG A 75 18.32 7.16 -4.91
N ALA A 76 19.47 7.00 -4.27
CA ALA A 76 19.87 5.73 -3.64
C ALA A 76 18.90 5.35 -2.51
N LEU A 77 18.45 6.32 -1.71
CA LEU A 77 17.50 6.10 -0.63
C LEU A 77 16.12 5.66 -1.15
N ILE A 78 15.56 6.34 -2.16
CA ILE A 78 14.28 5.96 -2.79
C ILE A 78 14.40 4.58 -3.40
N HIS A 79 15.50 4.29 -4.11
CA HIS A 79 15.74 2.98 -4.70
C HIS A 79 15.82 1.88 -3.63
N ALA A 80 16.60 2.10 -2.57
CA ALA A 80 16.76 1.15 -1.48
C ALA A 80 15.44 0.91 -0.73
N THR A 81 14.59 1.94 -0.58
CA THR A 81 13.26 1.81 0.01
C THR A 81 12.36 0.90 -0.84
N ARG A 82 12.35 1.11 -2.16
CA ARG A 82 11.63 0.27 -3.09
C ARG A 82 12.13 -1.19 -3.09
N GLU A 83 13.45 -1.41 -3.05
CA GLU A 83 14.07 -2.74 -2.98
C GLU A 83 13.80 -3.46 -1.65
N SER A 84 13.50 -2.71 -0.58
CA SER A 84 13.21 -3.28 0.74
C SER A 84 11.79 -3.84 0.89
N LEU A 85 10.92 -3.64 -0.09
CA LEU A 85 9.53 -4.10 -0.10
C LEU A 85 9.47 -5.63 -0.33
N ALA A 86 9.84 -6.39 0.72
CA ALA A 86 9.80 -7.85 0.70
C ALA A 86 8.39 -8.40 0.97
N PRO A 87 7.98 -9.51 0.36
CA PRO A 87 6.67 -10.12 0.62
C PRO A 87 6.49 -10.57 2.08
N ILE A 88 5.39 -10.20 2.68
CA ILE A 88 4.92 -10.77 3.95
C ILE A 88 4.35 -12.15 3.64
N ALA A 89 5.16 -13.18 3.81
CA ALA A 89 4.85 -14.53 3.35
C ALA A 89 3.49 -15.08 3.86
N GLY A 90 3.09 -14.71 5.07
CA GLY A 90 1.79 -15.08 5.63
C GLY A 90 0.62 -14.45 4.88
N THR A 91 0.75 -13.18 4.47
CA THR A 91 -0.29 -12.48 3.71
C THR A 91 -0.35 -12.96 2.27
N VAL A 92 0.79 -13.25 1.65
CA VAL A 92 0.81 -13.85 0.29
C VAL A 92 0.08 -15.20 0.29
N ARG A 93 0.35 -16.08 1.28
CA ARG A 93 -0.42 -17.32 1.44
C ARG A 93 -1.92 -17.08 1.66
N LEU A 94 -2.28 -16.03 2.43
CA LEU A 94 -3.67 -15.65 2.63
C LEU A 94 -4.36 -15.27 1.31
N VAL A 95 -3.69 -14.49 0.46
CA VAL A 95 -4.16 -14.13 -0.90
C VAL A 95 -4.41 -15.38 -1.76
N GLU A 96 -3.45 -16.30 -1.79
CA GLU A 96 -3.56 -17.57 -2.53
C GLU A 96 -4.72 -18.43 -2.02
N ASP A 97 -4.91 -18.51 -0.71
CA ASP A 97 -6.01 -19.27 -0.08
C ASP A 97 -7.37 -18.65 -0.42
N LEU A 98 -7.51 -17.34 -0.35
CA LEU A 98 -8.73 -16.63 -0.72
C LEU A 98 -9.06 -16.81 -2.22
N ALA A 99 -8.06 -16.72 -3.09
CA ALA A 99 -8.22 -16.97 -4.53
C ALA A 99 -8.72 -18.38 -4.80
N ARG A 100 -8.14 -19.40 -4.13
CA ARG A 100 -8.60 -20.80 -4.22
C ARG A 100 -10.00 -21.02 -3.67
N ALA A 101 -10.40 -20.25 -2.66
CA ALA A 101 -11.75 -20.26 -2.12
C ALA A 101 -12.78 -19.51 -3.00
N GLY A 102 -12.36 -18.93 -4.14
CA GLY A 102 -13.24 -18.24 -5.06
C GLY A 102 -13.57 -16.81 -4.67
N VAL A 103 -12.88 -16.23 -3.69
CA VAL A 103 -13.02 -14.81 -3.32
C VAL A 103 -12.40 -13.94 -4.41
N HIS A 104 -13.09 -12.88 -4.81
CA HIS A 104 -12.56 -11.93 -5.78
C HIS A 104 -11.61 -10.96 -5.10
N LEU A 105 -10.39 -10.88 -5.60
CA LEU A 105 -9.32 -10.06 -5.01
C LEU A 105 -9.13 -8.78 -5.81
N TYR A 106 -9.00 -7.69 -5.08
CA TYR A 106 -8.73 -6.35 -5.60
C TYR A 106 -7.63 -5.69 -4.78
N LEU A 107 -6.95 -4.73 -5.37
CA LEU A 107 -5.88 -4.01 -4.71
C LEU A 107 -6.14 -2.51 -4.76
N LEU A 108 -5.88 -1.82 -3.65
CA LEU A 108 -6.03 -0.37 -3.52
C LEU A 108 -4.87 0.19 -2.69
N SER A 109 -3.87 0.78 -3.35
CA SER A 109 -2.63 1.18 -2.69
C SER A 109 -2.20 2.59 -3.01
N ASN A 110 -1.64 3.25 -1.98
CA ASN A 110 -0.93 4.51 -2.12
C ASN A 110 0.53 4.20 -2.43
N MET A 111 0.95 4.41 -3.67
CA MET A 111 2.35 4.31 -4.08
C MET A 111 2.58 4.96 -5.44
N PRO A 112 3.81 5.43 -5.73
CA PRO A 112 4.16 5.95 -7.05
C PRO A 112 4.01 4.87 -8.13
N ALA A 113 3.59 5.27 -9.33
CA ALA A 113 3.44 4.37 -10.48
C ALA A 113 4.74 3.57 -10.77
N SER A 114 5.90 4.24 -10.72
CA SER A 114 7.21 3.61 -10.95
C SER A 114 7.57 2.53 -9.91
N THR A 115 7.13 2.70 -8.66
CA THR A 115 7.30 1.67 -7.62
C THR A 115 6.42 0.46 -7.92
N PHE A 116 5.17 0.67 -8.31
CA PHE A 116 4.28 -0.43 -8.68
C PHE A 116 4.79 -1.21 -9.91
N GLU A 117 5.24 -0.52 -10.97
CA GLU A 117 5.83 -1.15 -12.16
C GLU A 117 7.02 -2.06 -11.81
N PHE A 118 7.86 -1.63 -10.87
CA PHE A 118 8.96 -2.43 -10.38
C PHE A 118 8.49 -3.67 -9.61
N LEU A 119 7.47 -3.54 -8.75
CA LEU A 119 6.99 -4.62 -7.88
C LEU A 119 6.23 -5.70 -8.67
N VAL A 120 5.41 -5.31 -9.65
CA VAL A 120 4.61 -6.27 -10.42
C VAL A 120 5.48 -7.19 -11.29
N GLN A 121 6.67 -6.74 -11.68
CA GLN A 121 7.64 -7.57 -12.41
C GLN A 121 8.36 -8.58 -11.50
N ARG A 122 8.41 -8.34 -10.20
CA ARG A 122 9.15 -9.17 -9.22
C ARG A 122 8.28 -10.17 -8.47
N HIS A 123 6.98 -9.91 -8.38
CA HIS A 123 6.09 -10.69 -7.52
C HIS A 123 4.88 -11.22 -8.29
N SER A 124 4.84 -12.53 -8.50
CA SER A 124 3.77 -13.21 -9.25
C SER A 124 2.40 -13.17 -8.55
N PHE A 125 2.34 -12.97 -7.23
CA PHE A 125 1.08 -12.95 -6.49
C PHE A 125 0.13 -11.82 -6.94
N PHE A 126 0.64 -10.76 -7.58
CA PHE A 126 -0.22 -9.72 -8.17
C PHE A 126 -1.19 -10.26 -9.23
N SER A 127 -0.88 -11.40 -9.86
CA SER A 127 -1.75 -12.05 -10.84
C SER A 127 -3.06 -12.61 -10.25
N HIS A 128 -3.16 -12.75 -8.93
CA HIS A 128 -4.40 -13.17 -8.27
C HIS A 128 -5.46 -12.06 -8.20
N PHE A 129 -5.05 -10.80 -8.37
CA PHE A 129 -5.94 -9.65 -8.26
C PHE A 129 -6.63 -9.36 -9.60
N LYS A 130 -7.97 -9.24 -9.58
CA LYS A 130 -8.78 -8.93 -10.77
C LYS A 130 -8.58 -7.50 -11.27
N TYR A 131 -8.33 -6.57 -10.35
CA TYR A 131 -8.09 -5.17 -10.65
C TYR A 131 -7.20 -4.54 -9.58
N LEU A 132 -6.34 -3.62 -10.01
CA LEU A 132 -5.36 -2.95 -9.16
C LEU A 132 -5.53 -1.44 -9.31
N VAL A 133 -5.81 -0.77 -8.19
CA VAL A 133 -5.88 0.69 -8.12
C VAL A 133 -4.62 1.20 -7.44
N ILE A 134 -3.82 1.95 -8.17
CA ILE A 134 -2.57 2.55 -7.70
C ILE A 134 -2.70 4.07 -7.77
N SER A 135 -2.56 4.72 -6.62
CA SER A 135 -2.74 6.18 -6.48
C SER A 135 -1.92 6.98 -7.50
N GLY A 136 -0.65 6.61 -7.69
CA GLY A 136 0.27 7.28 -8.61
C GLY A 136 -0.09 7.17 -10.11
N GLN A 137 -1.08 6.33 -10.47
CA GLN A 137 -1.56 6.21 -11.85
C GLN A 137 -2.84 7.01 -12.10
N ILE A 138 -3.57 7.40 -11.03
CA ILE A 138 -4.91 7.99 -11.15
C ILE A 138 -5.06 9.33 -10.42
N LEU A 139 -4.01 9.82 -9.75
CA LEU A 139 -3.98 11.07 -9.00
C LEU A 139 -5.00 11.15 -7.84
N LEU A 140 -5.43 10.00 -7.32
CA LEU A 140 -6.29 9.87 -6.15
C LEU A 140 -5.53 9.12 -5.06
N ILE A 141 -5.77 9.44 -3.78
CA ILE A 141 -5.01 8.83 -2.67
C ILE A 141 -5.93 8.50 -1.49
N LYS A 142 -5.70 7.35 -0.82
CA LYS A 142 -6.35 7.06 0.48
C LYS A 142 -5.86 8.05 1.55
N PRO A 143 -6.70 8.54 2.44
CA PRO A 143 -8.07 8.11 2.73
C PRO A 143 -9.18 8.88 1.98
N ASP A 144 -8.88 9.62 0.90
CA ASP A 144 -9.91 10.35 0.15
C ASP A 144 -10.98 9.36 -0.36
N PRO A 145 -12.29 9.61 -0.11
CA PRO A 145 -13.39 8.80 -0.62
C PRO A 145 -13.39 8.62 -2.15
N ALA A 146 -12.81 9.56 -2.89
CA ALA A 146 -12.75 9.49 -4.34
C ALA A 146 -12.00 8.25 -4.86
N ILE A 147 -10.95 7.76 -4.16
CA ILE A 147 -10.22 6.57 -4.59
C ILE A 147 -11.05 5.28 -4.40
N PHE A 148 -11.88 5.20 -3.34
CA PHE A 148 -12.80 4.08 -3.12
C PHE A 148 -13.93 4.11 -4.16
N SER A 149 -14.48 5.31 -4.46
CA SER A 149 -15.48 5.49 -5.52
C SER A 149 -14.93 5.07 -6.87
N HIS A 150 -13.66 5.41 -7.18
CA HIS A 150 -12.98 4.98 -8.41
C HIS A 150 -12.89 3.45 -8.51
N LEU A 151 -12.49 2.76 -7.40
CA LEU A 151 -12.47 1.30 -7.37
C LEU A 151 -13.84 0.71 -7.68
N VAL A 152 -14.89 1.21 -7.03
CA VAL A 152 -16.28 0.76 -7.25
C VAL A 152 -16.71 0.99 -8.71
N GLU A 153 -16.47 2.18 -9.25
CA GLU A 153 -16.83 2.53 -10.63
C GLU A 153 -16.12 1.63 -11.66
N LYS A 154 -14.83 1.36 -11.45
CA LYS A 154 -14.02 0.56 -12.39
C LYS A 154 -14.32 -0.94 -12.34
N THR A 155 -14.76 -1.44 -11.20
CA THR A 155 -14.89 -2.89 -10.98
C THR A 155 -16.34 -3.36 -10.86
N GLY A 156 -17.26 -2.46 -10.55
CA GLY A 156 -18.66 -2.79 -10.27
C GLY A 156 -18.87 -3.55 -8.95
N ILE A 157 -17.84 -3.60 -8.06
CA ILE A 157 -18.01 -4.25 -6.76
C ILE A 157 -19.01 -3.50 -5.89
N VAL A 158 -19.75 -4.23 -5.07
CA VAL A 158 -20.65 -3.66 -4.07
C VAL A 158 -19.87 -3.49 -2.76
N PRO A 159 -19.74 -2.26 -2.22
CA PRO A 159 -19.00 -2.04 -0.96
C PRO A 159 -19.46 -2.95 0.18
N ALA A 160 -20.78 -3.10 0.40
CA ALA A 160 -21.35 -3.94 1.44
C ALA A 160 -21.12 -5.47 1.25
N GLU A 161 -20.61 -5.90 0.09
CA GLU A 161 -20.17 -7.26 -0.21
C GLU A 161 -18.64 -7.38 -0.27
N SER A 162 -17.92 -6.37 0.22
CA SER A 162 -16.47 -6.24 0.08
C SER A 162 -15.84 -5.91 1.43
N VAL A 163 -14.71 -6.58 1.74
CA VAL A 163 -13.89 -6.28 2.91
C VAL A 163 -12.58 -5.63 2.48
N PHE A 164 -12.26 -4.46 3.04
CA PHE A 164 -11.03 -3.73 2.84
C PHE A 164 -10.02 -4.07 3.95
N ILE A 165 -8.75 -4.26 3.60
CA ILE A 165 -7.68 -4.69 4.51
C ILE A 165 -6.51 -3.72 4.36
N ASP A 166 -6.21 -2.98 5.43
CA ASP A 166 -5.19 -1.91 5.44
C ASP A 166 -4.62 -1.76 6.86
N ASP A 167 -3.34 -1.44 6.99
CA ASP A 167 -2.68 -1.29 8.28
C ASP A 167 -2.97 0.06 8.95
N LEU A 168 -3.29 1.11 8.15
CA LEU A 168 -3.50 2.46 8.64
C LEU A 168 -4.95 2.69 9.11
N PRO A 169 -5.17 3.04 10.38
CA PRO A 169 -6.52 3.28 10.92
C PRO A 169 -7.34 4.29 10.11
N LYS A 170 -6.71 5.36 9.59
CA LYS A 170 -7.38 6.40 8.80
C LYS A 170 -8.01 5.84 7.51
N ASN A 171 -7.34 4.88 6.85
CA ASN A 171 -7.84 4.25 5.63
C ASN A 171 -8.99 3.28 5.94
N VAL A 172 -8.88 2.55 7.06
CA VAL A 172 -9.93 1.64 7.54
C VAL A 172 -11.22 2.41 7.86
N VAL A 173 -11.10 3.57 8.52
CA VAL A 173 -12.26 4.45 8.82
C VAL A 173 -12.90 4.94 7.51
N ALA A 174 -12.10 5.48 6.58
CA ALA A 174 -12.60 5.98 5.30
C ALA A 174 -13.28 4.88 4.46
N ALA A 175 -12.75 3.66 4.45
CA ALA A 175 -13.38 2.53 3.77
C ALA A 175 -14.77 2.21 4.35
N ARG A 176 -14.92 2.22 5.69
CA ARG A 176 -16.22 2.03 6.35
C ARG A 176 -17.21 3.13 6.02
N GLU A 177 -16.76 4.39 5.98
CA GLU A 177 -17.58 5.52 5.56
C GLU A 177 -18.05 5.41 4.10
N CYS A 178 -17.24 4.72 3.25
CA CYS A 178 -17.61 4.37 1.88
C CYS A 178 -18.47 3.09 1.76
N GLY A 179 -18.87 2.50 2.89
CA GLY A 179 -19.78 1.34 2.93
C GLY A 179 -19.12 -0.02 2.84
N PHE A 180 -17.79 -0.10 2.89
CA PHE A 180 -17.05 -1.36 2.97
C PHE A 180 -17.07 -1.92 4.40
N GLU A 181 -17.06 -3.25 4.53
CA GLU A 181 -16.48 -3.84 5.73
C GLU A 181 -14.97 -3.59 5.73
N ALA A 182 -14.34 -3.44 6.91
CA ALA A 182 -12.91 -3.16 6.92
C ALA A 182 -12.21 -3.76 8.13
N ILE A 183 -11.03 -4.35 7.87
CA ILE A 183 -10.13 -4.95 8.84
C ILE A 183 -8.87 -4.09 8.93
N GLN A 184 -8.53 -3.64 10.14
CA GLN A 184 -7.21 -3.10 10.38
C GLN A 184 -6.21 -4.25 10.45
N PHE A 185 -5.32 -4.30 9.48
CA PHE A 185 -4.26 -5.31 9.43
C PHE A 185 -3.24 -5.07 10.54
N ARG A 186 -2.80 -6.14 11.18
CA ARG A 186 -1.71 -6.14 12.18
C ARG A 186 -0.68 -7.21 11.86
N ASP A 187 -1.17 -8.40 11.53
CA ASP A 187 -0.39 -9.55 11.13
C ASP A 187 -1.28 -10.52 10.32
N PRO A 188 -0.68 -11.48 9.58
CA PRO A 188 -1.44 -12.40 8.71
C PRO A 188 -2.41 -13.30 9.48
N ASP A 189 -2.06 -13.74 10.69
CA ASP A 189 -2.87 -14.71 11.44
C ASP A 189 -4.11 -14.06 12.02
N SER A 190 -3.98 -12.86 12.59
CA SER A 190 -5.12 -12.07 13.08
C SER A 190 -6.03 -11.64 11.93
N CYS A 191 -5.47 -11.28 10.76
CA CYS A 191 -6.25 -10.96 9.57
C CYS A 191 -7.05 -12.18 9.07
N ARG A 192 -6.43 -13.35 8.99
CA ARG A 192 -7.11 -14.62 8.65
C ARG A 192 -8.25 -14.92 9.62
N ALA A 193 -8.01 -14.77 10.91
CA ALA A 193 -9.05 -15.00 11.92
C ALA A 193 -10.24 -14.03 11.76
N ALA A 194 -9.98 -12.75 11.48
CA ALA A 194 -11.02 -11.76 11.23
C ALA A 194 -11.81 -12.08 9.95
N LEU A 195 -11.13 -12.48 8.87
CA LEU A 195 -11.76 -12.83 7.58
C LEU A 195 -12.73 -14.03 7.70
N ARG A 196 -12.48 -14.99 8.58
CA ARG A 196 -13.43 -16.08 8.85
C ARG A 196 -14.79 -15.60 9.35
N GLY A 197 -14.85 -14.46 10.04
CA GLY A 197 -16.10 -13.82 10.46
C GLY A 197 -16.93 -13.27 9.28
N TYR A 198 -16.26 -12.91 8.20
CA TYR A 198 -16.88 -12.36 6.98
C TYR A 198 -17.10 -13.41 5.89
N LEU A 199 -16.29 -14.46 5.87
CA LEU A 199 -16.24 -15.51 4.86
C LEU A 199 -16.39 -16.90 5.52
N PRO A 200 -17.61 -17.32 5.87
CA PRO A 200 -17.82 -18.58 6.64
C PRO A 200 -17.30 -19.84 5.97
N THR A 201 -17.14 -19.84 4.63
CA THR A 201 -16.59 -20.96 3.85
C THR A 201 -15.06 -20.95 3.77
N PHE A 202 -14.42 -19.90 4.29
CA PHE A 202 -12.97 -19.76 4.33
C PHE A 202 -12.40 -20.39 5.61
N SER A 203 -11.64 -21.47 5.46
CA SER A 203 -11.05 -22.25 6.56
C SER A 203 -9.61 -21.86 6.90
#